data_11831e0ee901ab874934251361199f21
#
_entry.id   11831e0ee901ab874934251361199f21
#
_cell.length_a   1.000
_cell.length_b   1.000
_cell.length_c   1.000
_cell.angle_alpha   90.00
_cell.angle_beta   90.00
_cell.angle_gamma   90.00
#
_symmetry.space_group_name_H-M   'P 1'
#
loop_
_entity.id
_entity.type
_entity.pdbx_description
1 polymer ?
#
loop_
_entity_poly.entity_id
_entity_poly.type
_entity_poly.pdbx_seq_one_letter_code
_entity_poly.pdbx_strand_id
1 'polypeptide(L)'
;MKNYKVGSGLFCLFCLSLFSSCEHRVETKTIVREDGSLDKTIVLFTKKSEQETKNYFGIGAKQGWEVSVDSSQSAATSQWDSSKSKNELKYTYSFSKSFQSADVSNDELATPSDSLFRLTSKFEKKFRWFYTTYYYSDTYHAINRFKLSANDYLTEVDFQFIDNLPAEGKPITKADSLFLNKLNERIFDHYANRAYFEEYFQLLIGLANAAQKEKLLKHQESIYKLLFEKDSKLDNDPWPSLLDSLGIGINVSSAEYRTRKTWAESKFNFMSWASEGKYKHTIVLDGQIVKHNADSVAGNEFYWKPSYLKFAFKDYTFFAETKKPNIAAWVASILVLLAVAWGLRRNIWK
;
A
#
# COMPACT_ATOMS: atom_id res chain seq x y z
N MET A 1 -28.31 39.69 -19.29
CA MET A 1 -27.38 39.39 -18.22
C MET A 1 -27.14 37.87 -18.21
N LYS A 2 -26.01 37.42 -18.74
CA LYS A 2 -25.66 36.00 -18.82
C LYS A 2 -24.75 35.66 -17.63
N ASN A 3 -25.28 34.88 -16.68
CA ASN A 3 -24.51 34.33 -15.58
C ASN A 3 -23.63 33.19 -16.11
N TYR A 4 -22.35 33.46 -16.29
CA TYR A 4 -21.34 32.40 -16.46
C TYR A 4 -21.01 31.85 -15.09
N LYS A 5 -21.37 30.56 -14.84
CA LYS A 5 -20.85 29.76 -13.75
C LYS A 5 -19.37 29.43 -14.09
N VAL A 6 -18.44 30.19 -13.51
CA VAL A 6 -17.01 29.87 -13.49
C VAL A 6 -16.68 29.50 -12.06
N GLY A 7 -16.86 28.24 -11.73
CA GLY A 7 -16.58 27.76 -10.40
C GLY A 7 -16.34 26.28 -10.45
N SER A 8 -15.15 25.86 -10.81
CA SER A 8 -14.56 24.51 -10.62
C SER A 8 -13.12 24.43 -11.15
N GLY A 9 -12.55 25.57 -11.60
CA GLY A 9 -11.37 25.53 -12.45
C GLY A 9 -10.02 25.31 -11.75
N LEU A 10 -9.86 25.63 -10.46
CA LEU A 10 -8.52 25.64 -9.85
C LEU A 10 -8.21 24.37 -9.04
N PHE A 11 -9.22 23.76 -8.44
CA PHE A 11 -9.06 22.44 -7.85
C PHE A 11 -9.01 21.37 -8.95
N CYS A 12 -9.74 21.54 -10.05
CA CYS A 12 -9.53 20.77 -11.28
C CYS A 12 -8.13 20.96 -11.87
N LEU A 13 -7.48 22.13 -11.72
CA LEU A 13 -6.09 22.30 -12.19
C LEU A 13 -5.08 21.60 -11.27
N PHE A 14 -5.34 21.52 -9.97
CA PHE A 14 -4.53 20.69 -9.06
C PHE A 14 -4.82 19.20 -9.25
N CYS A 15 -6.08 18.81 -9.46
CA CYS A 15 -6.42 17.45 -9.89
C CYS A 15 -5.99 17.16 -11.33
N LEU A 16 -5.99 18.12 -12.26
CA LEU A 16 -5.49 17.96 -13.62
C LEU A 16 -3.95 17.92 -13.69
N SER A 17 -3.24 18.52 -12.74
CA SER A 17 -1.79 18.29 -12.59
C SER A 17 -1.50 16.92 -11.96
N LEU A 18 -2.44 16.31 -11.24
CA LEU A 18 -2.38 14.91 -10.82
C LEU A 18 -2.59 13.94 -12.00
N PHE A 19 -3.32 14.37 -13.05
CA PHE A 19 -3.46 13.60 -14.31
C PHE A 19 -2.30 13.77 -15.30
N SER A 20 -1.31 14.62 -15.01
CA SER A 20 0.00 14.52 -15.68
C SER A 20 0.80 13.37 -15.03
N SER A 21 0.17 12.24 -15.05
CA SER A 21 0.61 10.85 -14.97
C SER A 21 2.12 10.71 -14.67
N CYS A 22 2.51 10.93 -13.42
CA CYS A 22 3.69 10.25 -12.90
C CYS A 22 3.27 8.82 -12.55
N GLU A 23 2.78 8.07 -13.53
CA GLU A 23 2.55 6.65 -13.34
C GLU A 23 3.83 6.03 -12.82
N HIS A 24 3.75 5.41 -11.67
CA HIS A 24 4.81 4.54 -11.18
C HIS A 24 4.20 3.15 -10.98
N ARG A 25 5.06 2.15 -11.01
CA ARG A 25 4.66 0.77 -10.77
C ARG A 25 5.53 0.18 -9.69
N VAL A 26 4.89 -0.46 -8.72
CA VAL A 26 5.54 -1.17 -7.63
C VAL A 26 5.32 -2.66 -7.83
N GLU A 27 6.39 -3.41 -7.97
CA GLU A 27 6.33 -4.87 -7.99
C GLU A 27 7.06 -5.40 -6.77
N THR A 28 6.40 -6.29 -6.02
CA THR A 28 7.03 -7.00 -4.91
C THR A 28 7.02 -8.49 -5.21
N LYS A 29 8.13 -9.15 -4.94
CA LYS A 29 8.27 -10.60 -5.07
C LYS A 29 8.88 -11.16 -3.80
N THR A 30 8.24 -12.18 -3.24
CA THR A 30 8.78 -12.94 -2.10
C THR A 30 8.94 -14.41 -2.52
N ILE A 31 10.16 -14.94 -2.41
CA ILE A 31 10.43 -16.36 -2.56
C ILE A 31 10.54 -16.96 -1.16
N VAL A 32 9.69 -17.93 -0.84
CA VAL A 32 9.57 -18.55 0.48
C VAL A 32 10.18 -19.95 0.43
N ARG A 33 11.13 -20.23 1.34
CA ARG A 33 11.74 -21.55 1.48
C ARG A 33 11.06 -22.38 2.57
N GLU A 34 11.28 -23.68 2.53
CA GLU A 34 10.67 -24.63 3.48
C GLU A 34 11.11 -24.44 4.93
N ASP A 35 12.26 -23.84 5.16
CA ASP A 35 12.79 -23.50 6.48
C ASP A 35 12.23 -22.17 7.03
N GLY A 36 11.48 -21.42 6.21
CA GLY A 36 10.90 -20.13 6.57
C GLY A 36 11.79 -18.94 6.20
N SER A 37 12.96 -19.17 5.61
CA SER A 37 13.77 -18.10 5.06
C SER A 37 13.14 -17.50 3.80
N LEU A 38 13.38 -16.21 3.55
CA LEU A 38 12.73 -15.43 2.51
C LEU A 38 13.75 -14.69 1.66
N ASP A 39 13.51 -14.60 0.34
CA ASP A 39 14.12 -13.58 -0.51
C ASP A 39 13.02 -12.59 -0.93
N LYS A 40 13.23 -11.34 -0.59
CA LYS A 40 12.32 -10.26 -1.00
C LYS A 40 12.96 -9.36 -2.03
N THR A 41 12.20 -9.06 -3.07
CA THR A 41 12.56 -8.08 -4.08
C THR A 41 11.44 -7.06 -4.22
N ILE A 42 11.79 -5.78 -4.18
CA ILE A 42 10.87 -4.67 -4.40
C ILE A 42 11.42 -3.87 -5.57
N VAL A 43 10.60 -3.71 -6.62
CA VAL A 43 10.99 -2.99 -7.83
C VAL A 43 10.05 -1.81 -8.03
N LEU A 44 10.62 -0.63 -8.16
CA LEU A 44 9.91 0.61 -8.45
C LEU A 44 10.27 1.08 -9.87
N PHE A 45 9.27 1.13 -10.72
CA PHE A 45 9.37 1.73 -12.05
C PHE A 45 8.80 3.15 -12.02
N THR A 46 9.55 4.13 -12.49
CA THR A 46 9.14 5.54 -12.43
C THR A 46 9.74 6.35 -13.57
N LYS A 47 9.18 7.54 -13.83
CA LYS A 47 9.75 8.53 -14.73
C LYS A 47 10.74 9.46 -14.03
N LYS A 48 10.78 9.44 -12.71
CA LYS A 48 11.57 10.35 -11.88
C LYS A 48 12.99 9.82 -11.68
N SER A 49 13.96 10.74 -11.71
CA SER A 49 15.35 10.46 -11.36
C SER A 49 15.48 10.05 -9.88
N GLU A 50 16.64 9.54 -9.49
CA GLU A 50 16.93 9.15 -8.10
C GLU A 50 16.70 10.29 -7.11
N GLN A 51 17.07 11.49 -7.46
CA GLN A 51 16.91 12.69 -6.62
C GLN A 51 15.43 13.07 -6.40
N GLU A 52 14.56 12.73 -7.35
CA GLU A 52 13.14 13.06 -7.32
C GLU A 52 12.26 11.89 -6.83
N THR A 53 12.82 10.67 -6.82
CA THR A 53 12.09 9.46 -6.45
C THR A 53 12.05 9.30 -4.95
N LYS A 54 10.85 9.32 -4.38
CA LYS A 54 10.66 9.03 -2.95
C LYS A 54 10.53 7.53 -2.73
N ASN A 55 11.41 6.99 -1.90
CA ASN A 55 11.33 5.61 -1.43
C ASN A 55 10.52 5.53 -0.13
N TYR A 56 9.22 5.27 -0.27
CA TYR A 56 8.32 5.19 0.88
C TYR A 56 8.43 3.89 1.67
N PHE A 57 9.21 2.91 1.20
CA PHE A 57 9.49 1.68 1.96
C PHE A 57 10.56 1.89 3.04
N GLY A 58 11.33 2.97 2.98
CA GLY A 58 12.41 3.25 3.95
C GLY A 58 13.59 2.28 3.86
N ILE A 59 13.79 1.60 2.72
CA ILE A 59 14.82 0.58 2.49
C ILE A 59 15.94 1.13 1.59
N GLY A 60 17.13 0.55 1.71
CA GLY A 60 18.25 0.93 0.87
C GLY A 60 19.56 0.24 1.28
N ALA A 61 20.66 0.62 0.65
CA ALA A 61 21.98 0.02 0.92
C ALA A 61 22.43 0.14 2.38
N LYS A 62 22.04 1.23 3.07
CA LYS A 62 22.37 1.43 4.50
C LYS A 62 21.71 0.40 5.41
N GLN A 63 20.56 -0.14 5.02
CA GLN A 63 19.85 -1.21 5.71
C GLN A 63 20.24 -2.61 5.20
N GLY A 64 21.31 -2.71 4.40
CA GLY A 64 21.83 -3.99 3.88
C GLY A 64 21.02 -4.56 2.71
N TRP A 65 20.24 -3.73 2.00
CA TRP A 65 19.60 -4.12 0.76
C TRP A 65 20.58 -3.97 -0.41
N GLU A 66 20.59 -4.92 -1.32
CA GLU A 66 21.19 -4.76 -2.62
C GLU A 66 20.31 -3.80 -3.43
N VAL A 67 20.91 -2.73 -3.94
CA VAL A 67 20.21 -1.69 -4.71
C VAL A 67 20.80 -1.65 -6.11
N SER A 68 19.97 -1.82 -7.11
CA SER A 68 20.34 -1.60 -8.51
C SER A 68 19.41 -0.55 -9.14
N VAL A 69 19.99 0.31 -9.97
CA VAL A 69 19.28 1.34 -10.71
C VAL A 69 19.56 1.15 -12.18
N ASP A 70 18.51 0.90 -12.94
CA ASP A 70 18.60 0.85 -14.42
C ASP A 70 17.88 2.08 -14.98
N SER A 71 18.61 2.85 -15.79
CA SER A 71 18.09 4.03 -16.49
C SER A 71 17.88 3.78 -17.99
N SER A 72 17.93 2.52 -18.44
CA SER A 72 17.72 2.19 -19.85
C SER A 72 16.27 2.51 -20.27
N GLN A 73 16.14 3.08 -21.47
CA GLN A 73 14.85 3.48 -22.06
C GLN A 73 13.97 2.29 -22.47
N SER A 74 14.47 1.07 -22.45
CA SER A 74 13.68 -0.12 -22.71
C SER A 74 13.11 -0.66 -21.42
N ALA A 75 11.99 -0.11 -20.99
CA ALA A 75 11.14 -0.87 -20.07
C ALA A 75 10.91 -2.24 -20.70
N ALA A 76 11.50 -3.27 -20.10
CA ALA A 76 11.23 -4.64 -20.49
C ALA A 76 9.73 -4.77 -20.66
N THR A 77 9.28 -5.28 -21.80
CA THR A 77 7.90 -5.61 -22.11
C THR A 77 7.39 -6.57 -21.04
N SER A 78 6.99 -5.99 -19.90
CA SER A 78 6.31 -6.78 -18.87
C SER A 78 4.96 -7.16 -19.47
N GLN A 79 4.50 -8.41 -19.26
CA GLN A 79 3.17 -8.90 -19.62
C GLN A 79 2.01 -8.02 -19.09
N TRP A 80 2.33 -6.88 -18.49
CA TRP A 80 1.39 -5.94 -17.91
C TRP A 80 0.73 -5.03 -18.94
N ASP A 81 1.41 -4.68 -20.03
CA ASP A 81 0.94 -3.62 -20.92
C ASP A 81 0.69 -4.13 -22.34
N SER A 82 -0.58 -4.37 -22.65
CA SER A 82 -1.06 -4.55 -24.02
C SER A 82 -1.52 -3.24 -24.67
N SER A 83 -1.52 -2.13 -23.94
CA SER A 83 -1.86 -0.80 -24.46
C SER A 83 -0.57 -0.02 -24.75
N LYS A 84 -0.37 0.34 -25.99
CA LYS A 84 0.70 1.24 -26.47
C LYS A 84 0.56 2.64 -25.83
N SER A 85 0.88 2.77 -24.53
CA SER A 85 1.01 4.06 -23.88
C SER A 85 2.36 4.65 -24.24
N LYS A 86 2.37 5.83 -24.86
CA LYS A 86 3.58 6.61 -25.21
C LYS A 86 4.36 7.13 -23.97
N ASN A 87 4.00 6.73 -22.76
CA ASN A 87 4.60 7.18 -21.51
C ASN A 87 5.52 6.10 -20.95
N GLU A 88 6.72 5.99 -21.49
CA GLU A 88 7.73 5.05 -21.02
C GLU A 88 8.25 5.43 -19.62
N LEU A 89 8.25 4.46 -18.70
CA LEU A 89 8.91 4.58 -17.41
C LEU A 89 10.42 4.53 -17.65
N LYS A 90 11.18 5.53 -17.18
CA LYS A 90 12.59 5.72 -17.55
C LYS A 90 13.57 5.05 -16.59
N TYR A 91 13.17 4.85 -15.35
CA TYR A 91 14.03 4.36 -14.29
C TYR A 91 13.40 3.13 -13.62
N THR A 92 14.25 2.16 -13.32
CA THR A 92 13.91 0.96 -12.57
C THR A 92 14.84 0.87 -11.36
N TYR A 93 14.27 0.98 -10.17
CA TYR A 93 14.97 0.81 -8.90
C TYR A 93 14.62 -0.57 -8.36
N SER A 94 15.60 -1.44 -8.18
CA SER A 94 15.42 -2.76 -7.61
C SER A 94 16.14 -2.87 -6.28
N PHE A 95 15.41 -3.33 -5.27
CA PHE A 95 15.88 -3.57 -3.92
C PHE A 95 15.69 -5.05 -3.61
N SER A 96 16.76 -5.75 -3.25
CA SER A 96 16.70 -7.18 -2.89
C SER A 96 17.41 -7.47 -1.59
N LYS A 97 16.82 -8.37 -0.80
CA LYS A 97 17.40 -8.83 0.46
C LYS A 97 16.89 -10.21 0.85
N SER A 98 17.78 -11.03 1.41
CA SER A 98 17.45 -12.33 2.02
C SER A 98 17.25 -12.17 3.52
N PHE A 99 16.23 -12.84 4.07
CA PHE A 99 15.89 -12.84 5.49
C PHE A 99 15.84 -14.27 6.01
N GLN A 100 16.28 -14.46 7.24
CA GLN A 100 16.25 -15.77 7.89
C GLN A 100 14.82 -16.20 8.29
N SER A 101 13.91 -15.25 8.48
CA SER A 101 12.50 -15.51 8.80
C SER A 101 11.60 -14.33 8.43
N ALA A 102 10.29 -14.56 8.48
CA ALA A 102 9.29 -13.52 8.31
C ALA A 102 9.40 -12.42 9.39
N ASP A 103 9.69 -12.81 10.65
CA ASP A 103 9.81 -11.85 11.76
C ASP A 103 10.97 -10.88 11.53
N VAL A 104 12.14 -11.38 11.11
CA VAL A 104 13.30 -10.52 10.77
C VAL A 104 12.97 -9.56 9.62
N SER A 105 12.18 -10.01 8.64
CA SER A 105 11.72 -9.12 7.56
C SER A 105 10.77 -8.04 8.06
N ASN A 106 9.94 -8.35 9.07
CA ASN A 106 8.99 -7.42 9.67
C ASN A 106 9.67 -6.29 10.44
N ASP A 107 10.80 -6.57 11.12
CA ASP A 107 11.58 -5.56 11.83
C ASP A 107 12.04 -4.43 10.88
N GLU A 108 12.25 -4.77 9.60
CA GLU A 108 12.70 -3.80 8.60
C GLU A 108 11.56 -3.17 7.78
N LEU A 109 10.49 -3.90 7.51
CA LEU A 109 9.44 -3.46 6.57
C LEU A 109 8.16 -2.97 7.26
N ALA A 110 7.94 -3.34 8.53
CA ALA A 110 6.74 -2.94 9.25
C ALA A 110 6.96 -1.83 10.27
N THR A 111 8.18 -1.71 10.82
CA THR A 111 8.46 -0.92 12.02
C THR A 111 9.24 0.38 11.80
N PRO A 112 10.00 0.61 10.72
CA PRO A 112 10.82 1.82 10.61
C PRO A 112 9.98 3.09 10.73
N SER A 113 10.47 4.04 11.53
CA SER A 113 9.82 5.34 11.74
C SER A 113 9.64 6.13 10.44
N ASP A 114 10.53 5.89 9.48
CA ASP A 114 10.60 6.63 8.21
C ASP A 114 9.84 5.95 7.06
N SER A 115 9.38 4.69 7.27
CA SER A 115 8.59 3.96 6.28
C SER A 115 7.11 4.31 6.39
N LEU A 116 6.57 4.87 5.31
CA LEU A 116 5.12 5.07 5.18
C LEU A 116 4.43 3.88 4.53
N PHE A 117 5.12 3.18 3.61
CA PHE A 117 4.61 1.94 3.00
C PHE A 117 5.09 0.74 3.83
N ARG A 118 4.20 0.19 4.64
CA ARG A 118 4.51 -0.89 5.58
C ARG A 118 4.00 -2.23 5.09
N LEU A 119 4.83 -3.25 5.27
CA LEU A 119 4.55 -4.62 4.88
C LEU A 119 4.91 -5.57 6.02
N THR A 120 3.99 -6.45 6.41
CA THR A 120 4.27 -7.54 7.35
C THR A 120 4.13 -8.88 6.66
N SER A 121 4.98 -9.83 7.07
CA SER A 121 5.02 -11.18 6.56
C SER A 121 4.70 -12.17 7.66
N LYS A 122 4.07 -13.29 7.31
CA LYS A 122 3.82 -14.40 8.22
C LYS A 122 4.14 -15.70 7.52
N PHE A 123 4.88 -16.58 8.19
CA PHE A 123 5.15 -17.94 7.74
C PHE A 123 4.70 -18.94 8.79
N GLU A 124 4.01 -19.98 8.38
CA GLU A 124 3.64 -21.10 9.24
C GLU A 124 3.95 -22.42 8.54
N LYS A 125 4.62 -23.33 9.27
CA LYS A 125 4.88 -24.69 8.84
C LYS A 125 4.19 -25.64 9.80
N LYS A 126 3.30 -26.50 9.29
CA LYS A 126 2.55 -27.47 10.09
C LYS A 126 2.84 -28.87 9.59
N PHE A 127 3.60 -29.62 10.38
CA PHE A 127 3.86 -31.03 10.13
C PHE A 127 2.58 -31.85 10.35
N ARG A 128 2.25 -32.69 9.38
CA ARG A 128 1.29 -33.80 9.47
C ARG A 128 2.02 -35.06 9.05
N TRP A 129 1.64 -36.21 9.57
CA TRP A 129 2.40 -37.44 9.31
C TRP A 129 2.71 -37.68 7.83
N PHE A 130 1.70 -37.60 6.97
CA PHE A 130 1.85 -37.87 5.53
C PHE A 130 2.21 -36.64 4.68
N TYR A 131 2.07 -35.43 5.19
CA TYR A 131 2.36 -34.18 4.49
C TYR A 131 2.72 -33.07 5.47
N THR A 132 3.43 -32.07 4.95
CA THR A 132 3.66 -30.82 5.66
C THR A 132 2.94 -29.71 4.92
N THR A 133 2.19 -28.86 5.62
CA THR A 133 1.59 -27.65 5.05
C THR A 133 2.49 -26.44 5.32
N TYR A 134 2.55 -25.57 4.35
CA TYR A 134 3.27 -24.30 4.37
C TYR A 134 2.27 -23.21 4.07
N TYR A 135 2.11 -22.27 4.98
CA TYR A 135 1.31 -21.06 4.81
C TYR A 135 2.25 -19.87 4.79
N TYR A 136 2.06 -18.99 3.83
CA TYR A 136 2.74 -17.72 3.78
C TYR A 136 1.77 -16.61 3.45
N SER A 137 1.98 -15.44 4.07
CA SER A 137 1.25 -14.23 3.73
C SER A 137 2.12 -12.99 3.85
N ASP A 138 1.86 -12.03 2.96
CA ASP A 138 2.31 -10.65 3.04
C ASP A 138 1.07 -9.75 3.23
N THR A 139 1.15 -8.82 4.17
CA THR A 139 0.08 -7.86 4.45
C THR A 139 0.58 -6.46 4.17
N TYR A 140 -0.05 -5.76 3.22
CA TYR A 140 0.11 -4.32 3.05
C TYR A 140 -0.75 -3.61 4.09
N HIS A 141 -0.10 -2.82 4.94
CA HIS A 141 -0.85 -2.00 5.89
C HIS A 141 -1.51 -0.83 5.19
N ALA A 142 -2.65 -0.41 5.73
CA ALA A 142 -3.42 0.71 5.20
C ALA A 142 -2.51 1.91 4.88
N ILE A 143 -2.65 2.48 3.66
CA ILE A 143 -1.86 3.65 3.25
C ILE A 143 -2.31 4.91 3.98
N ASN A 144 -3.57 5.00 4.33
CA ASN A 144 -4.09 6.14 5.08
C ASN A 144 -3.38 6.27 6.44
N ARG A 145 -2.70 7.38 6.65
CA ARG A 145 -1.98 7.71 7.88
C ARG A 145 -2.61 8.89 8.62
N PHE A 146 -3.74 9.39 8.14
CA PHE A 146 -4.48 10.44 8.83
C PHE A 146 -5.19 9.89 10.08
N LYS A 147 -5.35 10.76 11.08
CA LYS A 147 -6.06 10.42 12.31
C LYS A 147 -7.58 10.40 12.13
N LEU A 148 -8.09 11.20 11.19
CA LEU A 148 -9.51 11.23 10.88
C LEU A 148 -9.95 9.87 10.36
N SER A 149 -11.06 9.36 10.91
CA SER A 149 -11.62 8.08 10.48
C SER A 149 -12.24 8.19 9.08
N ALA A 150 -11.90 7.25 8.21
CA ALA A 150 -12.55 7.17 6.90
C ALA A 150 -14.02 6.71 6.99
N ASN A 151 -14.40 6.05 8.08
CA ASN A 151 -15.76 5.53 8.28
C ASN A 151 -16.82 6.64 8.41
N ASP A 152 -16.39 7.89 8.67
CA ASP A 152 -17.28 9.04 8.69
C ASP A 152 -17.68 9.50 7.27
N TYR A 153 -16.96 9.03 6.25
CA TYR A 153 -17.09 9.42 4.84
C TYR A 153 -17.42 8.25 3.91
N LEU A 154 -17.01 7.05 4.29
CA LEU A 154 -17.19 5.82 3.52
C LEU A 154 -18.10 4.87 4.26
N THR A 155 -19.06 4.32 3.54
CA THR A 155 -20.05 3.38 4.08
C THR A 155 -19.55 1.93 3.97
N GLU A 156 -20.21 1.02 4.67
CA GLU A 156 -19.93 -0.42 4.53
C GLU A 156 -20.09 -0.92 3.10
N VAL A 157 -21.06 -0.34 2.34
CA VAL A 157 -21.25 -0.67 0.92
C VAL A 157 -20.02 -0.27 0.09
N ASP A 158 -19.38 0.84 0.43
CA ASP A 158 -18.15 1.30 -0.25
C ASP A 158 -17.01 0.31 0.01
N PHE A 159 -16.85 -0.13 1.26
CA PHE A 159 -15.83 -1.13 1.61
C PHE A 159 -16.09 -2.48 0.94
N GLN A 160 -17.34 -2.95 0.90
CA GLN A 160 -17.69 -4.17 0.19
C GLN A 160 -17.43 -4.06 -1.32
N PHE A 161 -17.71 -2.91 -1.91
CA PHE A 161 -17.39 -2.66 -3.32
C PHE A 161 -15.87 -2.72 -3.56
N ILE A 162 -15.08 -2.07 -2.71
CA ILE A 162 -13.61 -2.09 -2.77
C ILE A 162 -13.06 -3.51 -2.68
N ASP A 163 -13.60 -4.33 -1.76
CA ASP A 163 -13.17 -5.71 -1.58
C ASP A 163 -13.43 -6.58 -2.82
N ASN A 164 -14.53 -6.31 -3.51
CA ASN A 164 -14.93 -7.04 -4.70
C ASN A 164 -14.32 -6.48 -6.00
N LEU A 165 -13.51 -5.41 -5.95
CA LEU A 165 -12.83 -4.91 -7.14
C LEU A 165 -11.98 -6.02 -7.78
N PRO A 166 -12.10 -6.23 -9.10
CA PRO A 166 -11.27 -7.19 -9.82
C PRO A 166 -9.79 -6.75 -9.82
N ALA A 167 -8.91 -7.66 -10.24
CA ALA A 167 -7.52 -7.35 -10.48
C ALA A 167 -7.40 -6.16 -11.44
N GLU A 168 -6.42 -5.28 -11.19
CA GLU A 168 -6.21 -4.11 -12.03
C GLU A 168 -5.96 -4.50 -13.49
N GLY A 169 -6.56 -3.74 -14.42
CA GLY A 169 -6.54 -4.03 -15.85
C GLY A 169 -7.60 -4.99 -16.32
N LYS A 170 -8.39 -5.60 -15.44
CA LYS A 170 -9.60 -6.35 -15.85
C LYS A 170 -10.77 -5.39 -16.06
N PRO A 171 -11.63 -5.68 -17.05
CA PRO A 171 -12.80 -4.83 -17.31
C PRO A 171 -13.76 -4.86 -16.13
N ILE A 172 -14.32 -3.69 -15.82
CA ILE A 172 -15.42 -3.51 -14.86
C ILE A 172 -16.68 -3.11 -15.61
N THR A 173 -17.85 -3.31 -15.02
CA THR A 173 -19.10 -2.90 -15.62
C THR A 173 -19.21 -1.37 -15.67
N LYS A 174 -20.08 -0.84 -16.56
CA LYS A 174 -20.36 0.60 -16.60
C LYS A 174 -20.92 1.12 -15.26
N ALA A 175 -21.72 0.32 -14.58
CA ALA A 175 -22.27 0.67 -13.27
C ALA A 175 -21.15 0.75 -12.22
N ASP A 176 -20.23 -0.23 -12.18
CA ASP A 176 -19.09 -0.22 -11.27
C ASP A 176 -18.15 0.96 -11.55
N SER A 177 -17.94 1.30 -12.83
CA SER A 177 -17.13 2.46 -13.20
C SER A 177 -17.74 3.77 -12.69
N LEU A 178 -19.06 3.93 -12.79
CA LEU A 178 -19.77 5.10 -12.25
C LEU A 178 -19.71 5.13 -10.71
N PHE A 179 -19.84 3.99 -10.07
CA PHE A 179 -19.72 3.89 -8.62
C PHE A 179 -18.31 4.25 -8.15
N LEU A 180 -17.28 3.70 -8.82
CA LEU A 180 -15.88 3.98 -8.54
C LEU A 180 -15.55 5.49 -8.68
N ASN A 181 -16.06 6.16 -9.70
CA ASN A 181 -15.87 7.61 -9.87
C ASN A 181 -16.45 8.39 -8.70
N LYS A 182 -17.69 8.08 -8.27
CA LYS A 182 -18.32 8.71 -7.10
C LYS A 182 -17.58 8.39 -5.80
N LEU A 183 -17.06 7.18 -5.68
CA LEU A 183 -16.25 6.75 -4.53
C LEU A 183 -14.94 7.54 -4.47
N ASN A 184 -14.24 7.71 -5.59
CA ASN A 184 -13.04 8.51 -5.68
C ASN A 184 -13.30 9.99 -5.33
N GLU A 185 -14.40 10.58 -5.83
CA GLU A 185 -14.82 11.94 -5.45
C GLU A 185 -14.98 12.06 -3.92
N ARG A 186 -15.69 11.13 -3.27
CA ARG A 186 -15.81 11.13 -1.81
C ARG A 186 -14.48 10.96 -1.08
N ILE A 187 -13.60 10.13 -1.60
CA ILE A 187 -12.27 9.91 -1.00
C ILE A 187 -11.40 11.16 -1.12
N PHE A 188 -11.29 11.75 -2.31
CA PHE A 188 -10.37 12.86 -2.54
C PHE A 188 -10.97 14.22 -2.19
N ASP A 189 -12.19 14.52 -2.63
CA ASP A 189 -12.76 15.86 -2.48
C ASP A 189 -13.37 16.07 -1.08
N HIS A 190 -13.84 15.00 -0.43
CA HIS A 190 -14.42 15.13 0.90
C HIS A 190 -13.49 14.65 2.00
N TYR A 191 -13.14 13.35 1.98
CA TYR A 191 -12.35 12.76 3.07
C TYR A 191 -10.92 13.32 3.13
N ALA A 192 -10.17 13.26 2.03
CA ALA A 192 -8.75 13.63 2.04
C ALA A 192 -8.54 15.11 2.37
N ASN A 193 -9.40 16.00 1.84
CA ASN A 193 -9.37 17.42 2.16
C ASN A 193 -9.62 17.67 3.65
N ARG A 194 -10.63 17.00 4.21
CA ARG A 194 -10.93 17.15 5.63
C ARG A 194 -9.82 16.55 6.50
N ALA A 195 -9.33 15.38 6.16
CA ALA A 195 -8.25 14.72 6.89
C ALA A 195 -6.95 15.55 6.89
N TYR A 196 -6.61 16.14 5.74
CA TYR A 196 -5.46 17.04 5.63
C TYR A 196 -5.65 18.31 6.47
N PHE A 197 -6.84 18.92 6.40
CA PHE A 197 -7.19 20.06 7.24
C PHE A 197 -7.05 19.73 8.74
N GLU A 198 -7.61 18.62 9.19
CA GLU A 198 -7.57 18.23 10.61
C GLU A 198 -6.13 17.99 11.10
N GLU A 199 -5.27 17.39 10.29
CA GLU A 199 -3.85 17.22 10.64
C GLU A 199 -3.15 18.57 10.85
N TYR A 200 -3.39 19.53 9.95
CA TYR A 200 -2.84 20.88 10.06
C TYR A 200 -3.45 21.65 11.24
N PHE A 201 -4.74 21.56 11.39
CA PHE A 201 -5.42 22.23 12.48
C PHE A 201 -4.95 21.73 13.85
N GLN A 202 -4.77 20.43 14.02
CA GLN A 202 -4.21 19.86 15.23
C GLN A 202 -2.74 20.27 15.46
N LEU A 203 -1.98 20.48 14.40
CA LEU A 203 -0.63 21.04 14.50
C LEU A 203 -0.69 22.45 15.09
N LEU A 204 -1.57 23.31 14.57
CA LEU A 204 -1.74 24.68 15.07
C LEU A 204 -2.23 24.69 16.53
N ILE A 205 -3.21 23.85 16.87
CA ILE A 205 -3.68 23.65 18.24
C ILE A 205 -2.53 23.25 19.18
N GLY A 206 -1.61 22.41 18.72
CA GLY A 206 -0.45 21.96 19.50
C GLY A 206 0.57 23.06 19.77
N LEU A 207 0.63 24.11 18.93
CA LEU A 207 1.55 25.26 19.05
C LEU A 207 0.90 26.46 19.74
N ALA A 208 -0.42 26.48 19.89
CA ALA A 208 -1.19 27.60 20.36
C ALA A 208 -1.25 27.66 21.91
N ASN A 209 -1.22 28.85 22.48
CA ASN A 209 -1.57 29.07 23.88
C ASN A 209 -3.09 28.96 24.12
N ALA A 210 -3.55 29.06 25.37
CA ALA A 210 -4.96 28.85 25.71
C ALA A 210 -5.93 29.80 24.95
N ALA A 211 -5.61 31.09 24.87
CA ALA A 211 -6.45 32.07 24.18
C ALA A 211 -6.45 31.87 22.64
N GLN A 212 -5.31 31.48 22.08
CA GLN A 212 -5.19 31.15 20.65
C GLN A 212 -5.98 29.87 20.29
N LYS A 213 -5.93 28.85 21.17
CA LYS A 213 -6.73 27.60 21.02
C LYS A 213 -8.20 27.89 20.97
N GLU A 214 -8.71 28.69 21.89
CA GLU A 214 -10.12 29.07 21.93
C GLU A 214 -10.56 29.75 20.63
N LYS A 215 -9.76 30.71 20.14
CA LYS A 215 -10.02 31.37 18.86
C LYS A 215 -10.00 30.39 17.69
N LEU A 216 -8.99 29.52 17.60
CA LEU A 216 -8.90 28.51 16.54
C LEU A 216 -10.13 27.62 16.53
N LEU A 217 -10.50 27.02 17.67
CA LEU A 217 -11.65 26.12 17.78
C LEU A 217 -12.96 26.83 17.40
N LYS A 218 -13.13 28.09 17.81
CA LYS A 218 -14.30 28.89 17.45
C LYS A 218 -14.43 29.11 15.92
N HIS A 219 -13.33 29.18 15.20
CA HIS A 219 -13.29 29.48 13.78
C HIS A 219 -13.00 28.24 12.89
N GLN A 220 -12.88 27.03 13.47
CA GLN A 220 -12.46 25.82 12.75
C GLN A 220 -13.22 25.59 11.44
N GLU A 221 -14.56 25.58 11.48
CA GLU A 221 -15.35 25.32 10.27
C GLU A 221 -15.31 26.48 9.27
N SER A 222 -15.20 27.71 9.75
CA SER A 222 -15.03 28.88 8.86
C SER A 222 -13.69 28.85 8.14
N ILE A 223 -12.64 28.42 8.82
CA ILE A 223 -11.30 28.23 8.26
C ILE A 223 -11.33 27.11 7.21
N TYR A 224 -11.94 25.97 7.52
CA TYR A 224 -12.08 24.87 6.57
C TYR A 224 -12.78 25.30 5.28
N LYS A 225 -13.94 25.97 5.40
CA LYS A 225 -14.70 26.47 4.26
C LYS A 225 -13.91 27.49 3.44
N LEU A 226 -13.15 28.35 4.08
CA LEU A 226 -12.34 29.34 3.40
C LEU A 226 -11.22 28.69 2.58
N LEU A 227 -10.61 27.61 3.11
CA LEU A 227 -9.48 26.92 2.47
C LEU A 227 -9.92 25.98 1.35
N PHE A 228 -11.05 25.29 1.49
CA PHE A 228 -11.42 24.19 0.61
C PHE A 228 -12.73 24.39 -0.17
N GLU A 229 -13.64 25.28 0.27
CA GLU A 229 -14.91 25.50 -0.40
C GLU A 229 -14.99 26.80 -1.22
N LYS A 230 -14.12 27.79 -0.94
CA LYS A 230 -14.03 29.01 -1.75
C LYS A 230 -12.89 28.87 -2.77
N ASP A 231 -13.14 29.35 -3.99
CA ASP A 231 -12.13 29.55 -5.06
C ASP A 231 -11.04 30.55 -4.63
N SER A 232 -10.44 30.32 -3.49
CA SER A 232 -9.36 31.17 -3.00
C SER A 232 -8.12 30.86 -3.80
N LYS A 233 -7.60 31.83 -4.56
CA LYS A 233 -6.22 31.87 -5.05
C LYS A 233 -5.31 32.05 -3.84
N LEU A 234 -5.24 31.01 -2.98
CA LEU A 234 -4.35 31.04 -1.84
C LEU A 234 -2.94 30.74 -2.34
N ASP A 235 -1.99 31.56 -1.90
CA ASP A 235 -0.56 31.33 -2.12
C ASP A 235 -0.12 29.96 -1.60
N ASN A 236 1.11 29.55 -1.89
CA ASN A 236 1.67 28.24 -1.57
C ASN A 236 1.51 27.78 -0.10
N ASP A 237 1.32 28.70 0.84
CA ASP A 237 0.95 28.42 2.24
C ASP A 237 -0.08 29.44 2.73
N PRO A 238 -1.38 29.11 2.76
CA PRO A 238 -2.42 30.06 3.14
C PRO A 238 -2.49 30.35 4.65
N TRP A 239 -1.86 29.52 5.46
CA TRP A 239 -1.99 29.59 6.92
C TRP A 239 -1.46 30.89 7.53
N PRO A 240 -0.26 31.42 7.15
CA PRO A 240 0.23 32.69 7.71
C PRO A 240 -0.75 33.84 7.56
N SER A 241 -1.20 34.10 6.33
CA SER A 241 -2.13 35.21 6.04
C SER A 241 -3.50 35.01 6.69
N LEU A 242 -3.97 33.75 6.78
CA LEU A 242 -5.22 33.42 7.43
C LEU A 242 -5.16 33.64 8.94
N LEU A 243 -4.10 33.20 9.60
CA LEU A 243 -3.90 33.38 11.04
C LEU A 243 -3.78 34.85 11.41
N ASP A 244 -3.08 35.63 10.58
CA ASP A 244 -2.95 37.07 10.75
C ASP A 244 -4.32 37.76 10.63
N SER A 245 -5.13 37.37 9.65
CA SER A 245 -6.49 37.95 9.46
C SER A 245 -7.42 37.67 10.64
N LEU A 246 -7.20 36.56 11.36
CA LEU A 246 -7.96 36.18 12.55
C LEU A 246 -7.36 36.74 13.85
N GLY A 247 -6.24 37.45 13.77
CA GLY A 247 -5.50 37.96 14.93
C GLY A 247 -4.99 36.82 15.83
N ILE A 248 -4.53 35.73 15.22
CA ILE A 248 -3.98 34.57 15.91
C ILE A 248 -2.48 34.52 15.66
N GLY A 249 -1.71 35.06 16.60
CA GLY A 249 -0.26 35.18 16.49
C GLY A 249 0.49 33.86 16.80
N ILE A 250 0.36 32.86 15.94
CA ILE A 250 1.16 31.62 16.03
C ILE A 250 2.41 31.79 15.20
N ASN A 251 3.57 31.42 15.77
CA ASN A 251 4.84 31.46 15.05
C ASN A 251 4.99 30.32 14.03
N VAL A 252 4.46 30.53 12.84
CA VAL A 252 4.55 29.60 11.70
C VAL A 252 5.96 29.52 11.07
N SER A 253 6.90 30.38 11.49
CA SER A 253 8.31 30.33 11.07
C SER A 253 9.17 29.48 12.00
N SER A 254 8.62 28.95 13.10
CA SER A 254 9.37 28.13 14.06
C SER A 254 9.86 26.80 13.43
N ALA A 255 10.98 26.29 13.94
CA ALA A 255 11.49 24.97 13.52
C ALA A 255 10.48 23.86 13.84
N GLU A 256 9.78 23.97 14.98
CA GLU A 256 8.75 23.01 15.39
C GLU A 256 7.58 23.01 14.40
N TYR A 257 7.08 24.18 13.99
CA TYR A 257 6.03 24.27 12.97
C TYR A 257 6.47 23.59 11.67
N ARG A 258 7.67 23.92 11.17
CA ARG A 258 8.19 23.34 9.91
C ARG A 258 8.29 21.82 9.98
N THR A 259 8.83 21.26 11.07
CA THR A 259 8.95 19.80 11.25
C THR A 259 7.60 19.11 11.24
N ARG A 260 6.65 19.66 12.00
CA ARG A 260 5.29 19.10 12.07
C ARG A 260 4.53 19.25 10.74
N LYS A 261 4.72 20.39 10.04
CA LYS A 261 4.18 20.63 8.70
C LYS A 261 4.70 19.60 7.71
N THR A 262 6.01 19.42 7.64
CA THR A 262 6.63 18.41 6.74
C THR A 262 6.07 17.01 7.01
N TRP A 263 5.81 16.66 8.27
CA TRP A 263 5.21 15.39 8.62
C TRP A 263 3.75 15.27 8.13
N ALA A 264 2.92 16.29 8.30
CA ALA A 264 1.54 16.30 7.80
C ALA A 264 1.52 16.21 6.26
N GLU A 265 2.38 16.99 5.59
CA GLU A 265 2.53 16.94 4.13
C GLU A 265 3.03 15.58 3.64
N SER A 266 3.91 14.91 4.38
CA SER A 266 4.41 13.59 3.99
C SER A 266 3.32 12.54 3.94
N LYS A 267 2.34 12.59 4.85
CA LYS A 267 1.18 11.69 4.84
C LYS A 267 0.30 11.90 3.60
N PHE A 268 0.04 13.17 3.28
CA PHE A 268 -0.74 13.53 2.09
C PHE A 268 -0.02 13.11 0.80
N ASN A 269 1.26 13.47 0.68
CA ASN A 269 2.09 13.12 -0.47
C ASN A 269 2.21 11.60 -0.65
N PHE A 270 2.27 10.84 0.45
CA PHE A 270 2.29 9.39 0.41
C PHE A 270 0.97 8.83 -0.10
N MET A 271 -0.17 9.31 0.40
CA MET A 271 -1.48 8.87 -0.04
C MET A 271 -1.70 9.18 -1.54
N SER A 272 -1.32 10.38 -1.99
CA SER A 272 -1.36 10.75 -3.40
C SER A 272 -0.45 9.85 -4.24
N TRP A 273 0.81 9.67 -3.84
CA TRP A 273 1.74 8.78 -4.52
C TRP A 273 1.16 7.36 -4.61
N ALA A 274 0.67 6.80 -3.52
CA ALA A 274 0.13 5.44 -3.51
C ALA A 274 -1.10 5.29 -4.39
N SER A 275 -1.96 6.32 -4.50
CA SER A 275 -3.16 6.27 -5.34
C SER A 275 -2.88 6.28 -6.84
N GLU A 276 -1.73 6.83 -7.24
CA GLU A 276 -1.28 6.88 -8.64
C GLU A 276 -0.52 5.60 -9.06
N GLY A 277 -0.16 4.76 -8.09
CA GLY A 277 0.65 3.57 -8.29
C GLY A 277 -0.12 2.39 -8.87
N LYS A 278 0.53 1.63 -9.75
CA LYS A 278 0.10 0.28 -10.14
C LYS A 278 0.88 -0.74 -9.35
N TYR A 279 0.20 -1.72 -8.81
CA TYR A 279 0.79 -2.70 -7.89
C TYR A 279 0.74 -4.10 -8.46
N LYS A 280 1.85 -4.83 -8.31
CA LYS A 280 1.93 -6.26 -8.52
C LYS A 280 2.61 -6.91 -7.34
N HIS A 281 1.97 -7.91 -6.78
CA HIS A 281 2.53 -8.73 -5.72
C HIS A 281 2.70 -10.16 -6.20
N THR A 282 3.83 -10.79 -5.86
CA THR A 282 4.12 -12.18 -6.23
C THR A 282 4.66 -12.92 -5.02
N ILE A 283 4.05 -14.06 -4.71
CA ILE A 283 4.57 -15.02 -3.74
C ILE A 283 4.96 -16.29 -4.51
N VAL A 284 6.19 -16.75 -4.27
CA VAL A 284 6.69 -18.06 -4.77
C VAL A 284 6.71 -19.00 -3.58
N LEU A 285 5.86 -20.01 -3.59
CA LEU A 285 5.73 -21.00 -2.51
C LEU A 285 5.55 -22.39 -3.11
N ASP A 286 6.55 -23.23 -2.91
CA ASP A 286 6.60 -24.55 -3.52
C ASP A 286 5.65 -25.55 -2.84
N GLY A 287 5.12 -26.50 -3.63
CA GLY A 287 4.23 -27.57 -3.19
C GLY A 287 2.90 -27.62 -3.93
N GLN A 288 2.05 -28.60 -3.56
CA GLN A 288 0.70 -28.70 -4.08
C GLN A 288 -0.19 -27.62 -3.44
N ILE A 289 -0.88 -26.84 -4.25
CA ILE A 289 -1.75 -25.74 -3.81
C ILE A 289 -2.91 -26.30 -2.96
N VAL A 290 -3.13 -25.66 -1.80
CA VAL A 290 -4.24 -25.94 -0.88
C VAL A 290 -5.26 -24.81 -0.91
N LYS A 291 -4.78 -23.56 -0.67
CA LYS A 291 -5.64 -22.38 -0.60
C LYS A 291 -4.85 -21.13 -0.96
N HIS A 292 -5.49 -20.14 -1.58
CA HIS A 292 -4.94 -18.83 -1.84
C HIS A 292 -6.04 -17.80 -2.12
N ASN A 293 -5.68 -16.52 -2.14
CA ASN A 293 -6.53 -15.43 -2.65
C ASN A 293 -5.92 -14.75 -3.88
N ALA A 294 -4.99 -15.42 -4.57
CA ALA A 294 -4.33 -14.87 -5.75
C ALA A 294 -5.30 -14.69 -6.93
N ASP A 295 -5.06 -13.63 -7.73
CA ASP A 295 -5.79 -13.33 -8.96
C ASP A 295 -5.47 -14.36 -10.08
N SER A 296 -4.25 -14.91 -10.05
CA SER A 296 -3.80 -15.99 -10.96
C SER A 296 -2.62 -16.76 -10.36
N VAL A 297 -2.44 -17.97 -10.86
CA VAL A 297 -1.32 -18.85 -10.42
C VAL A 297 -0.67 -19.47 -11.66
N ALA A 298 0.66 -19.52 -11.66
CA ALA A 298 1.45 -20.21 -12.67
C ALA A 298 2.55 -21.04 -11.99
N GLY A 299 2.42 -22.36 -12.01
CA GLY A 299 3.31 -23.26 -11.28
C GLY A 299 3.21 -23.03 -9.77
N ASN A 300 4.31 -22.63 -9.16
CA ASN A 300 4.41 -22.28 -7.73
C ASN A 300 4.41 -20.77 -7.47
N GLU A 301 4.11 -19.96 -8.46
CA GLU A 301 4.02 -18.49 -8.35
C GLU A 301 2.56 -18.04 -8.29
N PHE A 302 2.24 -17.29 -7.25
CA PHE A 302 0.93 -16.68 -6.98
C PHE A 302 1.01 -15.19 -7.27
N TYR A 303 0.08 -14.67 -8.09
CA TYR A 303 0.11 -13.29 -8.58
C TYR A 303 -1.13 -12.52 -8.17
N TRP A 304 -0.92 -11.29 -7.72
CA TRP A 304 -1.96 -10.30 -7.45
C TRP A 304 -1.66 -9.00 -8.18
N LYS A 305 -2.71 -8.35 -8.63
CA LYS A 305 -2.71 -7.01 -9.21
C LYS A 305 -3.76 -6.15 -8.50
N PRO A 306 -3.56 -5.80 -7.23
CA PRO A 306 -4.57 -5.07 -6.48
C PRO A 306 -4.65 -3.62 -6.93
N SER A 307 -5.89 -3.07 -7.00
CA SER A 307 -6.08 -1.64 -6.93
C SER A 307 -5.59 -1.13 -5.57
N TYR A 308 -5.00 0.07 -5.52
CA TYR A 308 -4.58 0.71 -4.26
C TYR A 308 -5.72 0.83 -3.26
N LEU A 309 -6.97 0.95 -3.72
CA LEU A 309 -8.15 1.04 -2.86
C LEU A 309 -8.28 -0.14 -1.90
N LYS A 310 -7.82 -1.34 -2.28
CA LYS A 310 -7.90 -2.53 -1.41
C LYS A 310 -7.09 -2.39 -0.12
N PHE A 311 -6.05 -1.55 -0.13
CA PHE A 311 -5.22 -1.25 1.03
C PHE A 311 -5.15 0.25 1.34
N ALA A 312 -6.11 1.04 0.84
CA ALA A 312 -6.17 2.47 1.13
C ALA A 312 -6.49 2.74 2.60
N PHE A 313 -7.52 2.09 3.14
CA PHE A 313 -8.08 2.40 4.46
C PHE A 313 -8.04 1.23 5.46
N LYS A 314 -7.69 0.05 4.99
CA LYS A 314 -7.54 -1.17 5.80
C LYS A 314 -6.38 -2.00 5.29
N ASP A 315 -5.89 -2.88 6.14
CA ASP A 315 -4.85 -3.84 5.79
C ASP A 315 -5.38 -4.83 4.73
N TYR A 316 -4.52 -5.17 3.76
CA TYR A 316 -4.83 -6.16 2.74
C TYR A 316 -3.80 -7.27 2.73
N THR A 317 -4.24 -8.51 2.91
CA THR A 317 -3.37 -9.68 3.02
C THR A 317 -3.41 -10.52 1.74
N PHE A 318 -2.24 -10.74 1.18
CA PHE A 318 -1.96 -11.71 0.11
C PHE A 318 -1.52 -13.01 0.76
N PHE A 319 -2.15 -14.13 0.46
CA PHE A 319 -1.75 -15.40 1.06
C PHE A 319 -1.79 -16.58 0.11
N ALA A 320 -0.92 -17.53 0.37
CA ALA A 320 -0.89 -18.84 -0.28
C ALA A 320 -0.60 -19.94 0.75
N GLU A 321 -1.26 -21.07 0.59
CA GLU A 321 -1.03 -22.29 1.37
C GLU A 321 -0.78 -23.45 0.41
N THR A 322 0.31 -24.18 0.66
CA THR A 322 0.70 -25.36 -0.10
C THR A 322 0.96 -26.53 0.83
N LYS A 323 1.04 -27.72 0.27
CA LYS A 323 1.43 -28.93 1.00
C LYS A 323 2.45 -29.75 0.20
N LYS A 324 3.36 -30.41 0.92
CA LYS A 324 4.33 -31.36 0.36
C LYS A 324 4.19 -32.72 1.04
N PRO A 325 4.34 -33.84 0.32
CA PRO A 325 4.33 -35.15 0.92
C PRO A 325 5.58 -35.39 1.77
N ASN A 326 5.41 -36.01 2.93
CA ASN A 326 6.49 -36.43 3.79
C ASN A 326 6.95 -37.84 3.37
N ILE A 327 7.83 -37.91 2.38
CA ILE A 327 8.26 -39.22 1.80
C ILE A 327 8.78 -40.17 2.86
N ALA A 328 9.60 -39.68 3.82
CA ALA A 328 10.12 -40.49 4.91
C ALA A 328 9.02 -41.13 5.77
N ALA A 329 7.95 -40.37 6.05
CA ALA A 329 6.81 -40.88 6.83
C ALA A 329 6.01 -41.93 6.05
N TRP A 330 5.85 -41.73 4.73
CA TRP A 330 5.24 -42.75 3.86
C TRP A 330 6.06 -44.04 3.85
N VAL A 331 7.37 -43.95 3.66
CA VAL A 331 8.28 -45.10 3.69
C VAL A 331 8.22 -45.80 5.05
N ALA A 332 8.29 -45.06 6.16
CA ALA A 332 8.18 -45.63 7.49
C ALA A 332 6.84 -46.36 7.69
N SER A 333 5.71 -45.77 7.25
CA SER A 333 4.39 -46.38 7.34
C SER A 333 4.31 -47.70 6.55
N ILE A 334 4.85 -47.72 5.32
CA ILE A 334 4.90 -48.92 4.49
C ILE A 334 5.73 -50.01 5.16
N LEU A 335 6.93 -49.67 5.72
CA LEU A 335 7.75 -50.64 6.42
C LEU A 335 7.06 -51.23 7.64
N VAL A 336 6.35 -50.43 8.42
CA VAL A 336 5.54 -50.90 9.55
C VAL A 336 4.45 -51.87 9.08
N LEU A 337 3.73 -51.52 8.02
CA LEU A 337 2.68 -52.39 7.46
C LEU A 337 3.23 -53.73 6.96
N LEU A 338 4.38 -53.71 6.30
CA LEU A 338 5.07 -54.94 5.85
C LEU A 338 5.55 -55.81 7.04
N ALA A 339 6.09 -55.16 8.10
CA ALA A 339 6.49 -55.88 9.30
C ALA A 339 5.32 -56.54 10.02
N VAL A 340 4.17 -55.86 10.12
CA VAL A 340 2.94 -56.40 10.69
C VAL A 340 2.41 -57.56 9.82
N ALA A 341 2.35 -57.38 8.50
CA ALA A 341 1.92 -58.45 7.60
C ALA A 341 2.79 -59.71 7.67
N TRP A 342 4.10 -59.51 7.75
CA TRP A 342 5.06 -60.62 7.93
C TRP A 342 4.89 -61.33 9.28
N GLY A 343 4.69 -60.57 10.37
CA GLY A 343 4.45 -61.13 11.70
C GLY A 343 3.15 -61.96 11.75
N LEU A 344 2.03 -61.43 11.14
CA LEU A 344 0.78 -62.16 11.05
C LEU A 344 0.93 -63.44 10.25
N ARG A 345 1.58 -63.41 9.09
CA ARG A 345 1.85 -64.62 8.28
C ARG A 345 2.60 -65.68 9.04
N ARG A 346 3.63 -65.31 9.82
CA ARG A 346 4.43 -66.23 10.63
C ARG A 346 3.62 -66.92 11.74
N ASN A 347 2.60 -66.21 12.29
CA ASN A 347 1.73 -66.75 13.35
C ASN A 347 0.61 -67.64 12.82
N ILE A 348 0.21 -67.48 11.55
CA ILE A 348 -0.80 -68.34 10.91
C ILE A 348 -0.21 -69.71 10.49
N TRP A 349 1.09 -69.81 10.31
CA TRP A 349 1.79 -71.02 9.88
C TRP A 349 2.47 -71.78 11.02
N LYS A 350 2.23 -71.39 12.26
CA LYS A 350 2.49 -72.15 13.45
C LYS A 350 1.20 -72.75 14.01
#